data_483085460cdbbb9bdf7ec898fddf12a9
#
_entry.id   483085460cdbbb9bdf7ec898fddf12a9
#
_cell.length_a   1.000
_cell.length_b   1.000
_cell.length_c   1.000
_cell.angle_alpha   90.00
_cell.angle_beta   90.00
_cell.angle_gamma   90.00
#
_symmetry.space_group_name_H-M   'P 1'
#
loop_
_entity.id
_entity.type
_entity.pdbx_description
1 polymer ?
#
loop_
_entity_poly.entity_id
_entity_poly.type
_entity_poly.pdbx_seq_one_letter_code
_entity_poly.pdbx_strand_id
1 'polypeptide(L)'
;MKVNNIIKLMSFAAVAFIATACSDTDAQYTIPEVGAPEFVAATPESDADLLFGEQTFTVTFDKNIGFATKNASQITLNGVPVKSALVLGASPSLTITADVDFSKTQTLVIPAGLILGPQGDAYDQEIKLTWTLDDLPSNTAVAMTQKLGWGWNLGNHFDTSGDAISQGWGYWDRATPGAELFNSLAKAGAKTVRIPTTWTDHMNDNSVISADYLNEVAGVVDAAIAAGLNVILNTHHDSFETDLGNAANPEKKDVAKADSALICTLWTQVANKFKSYGEQLIFETFNEVHAGDNWSGGTAEQYDMLNKWNQYAVDAIRATGGNNATRWIGVSGYAANLDLTLNNLVLPTDPANRIMVAVHCYDPYGFCLAPVGADGTETYSSWGHNADPAYSVPDANEEYVIKLLYKLRKKYIEQGIPCYLGEYGCVVHTTDNANAFRKYYLEFFCRAAYMAGIPMLVWDNNSVSCGTVNGNECSSYFDHSTGAFVADGAEVVPMMIKACTSTDSSYWFDTIWSKSPTVK
;
A
#
# COMPACT_ATOMS: atom_id res chain seq x y z
N MET A 1 -2.44 46.65 -26.02
CA MET A 1 -1.80 47.48 -24.98
C MET A 1 -0.55 46.77 -24.51
N LYS A 2 0.58 47.49 -24.64
CA LYS A 2 1.93 46.98 -24.34
C LYS A 2 2.14 46.86 -22.82
N VAL A 3 2.72 45.76 -22.36
CA VAL A 3 3.29 45.71 -21.01
C VAL A 3 4.79 45.43 -21.16
N ASN A 4 5.55 46.34 -20.69
CA ASN A 4 7.00 46.41 -20.80
C ASN A 4 7.73 45.46 -19.86
N ASN A 5 8.76 44.86 -20.40
CA ASN A 5 9.85 44.21 -19.68
C ASN A 5 10.55 45.17 -18.73
N ILE A 6 10.72 44.77 -17.46
CA ILE A 6 11.68 45.38 -16.55
C ILE A 6 12.71 44.30 -16.16
N ILE A 7 13.83 44.31 -16.90
CA ILE A 7 15.06 43.64 -16.50
C ILE A 7 15.72 44.56 -15.47
N LYS A 8 15.81 44.15 -14.22
CA LYS A 8 16.67 44.80 -13.23
C LYS A 8 18.06 44.19 -13.28
N LEU A 9 18.97 44.96 -13.89
CA LEU A 9 20.43 44.79 -13.75
C LEU A 9 20.79 44.96 -12.26
N MET A 10 21.34 43.94 -11.66
CA MET A 10 22.10 44.11 -10.41
C MET A 10 23.50 44.64 -10.73
N SER A 11 23.69 45.89 -10.40
CA SER A 11 24.98 46.56 -10.51
C SER A 11 25.92 46.01 -9.45
N PHE A 12 27.06 45.49 -9.90
CA PHE A 12 28.23 45.27 -9.04
C PHE A 12 28.71 46.64 -8.53
N ALA A 13 28.58 46.89 -7.24
CA ALA A 13 29.27 48.01 -6.59
C ALA A 13 30.73 47.62 -6.43
N ALA A 14 31.54 48.15 -7.32
CA ALA A 14 33.00 48.17 -7.13
C ALA A 14 33.29 49.16 -6.01
N VAL A 15 33.66 48.68 -4.84
CA VAL A 15 34.22 49.51 -3.78
C VAL A 15 35.64 49.85 -4.16
N ALA A 16 35.83 51.08 -4.66
CA ALA A 16 37.18 51.65 -4.86
C ALA A 16 37.77 51.96 -3.48
N PHE A 17 38.74 51.22 -3.04
CA PHE A 17 39.58 51.57 -1.91
C PHE A 17 40.48 52.73 -2.32
N ILE A 18 40.30 53.91 -1.74
CA ILE A 18 41.25 55.00 -1.81
C ILE A 18 42.45 54.61 -0.94
N ALA A 19 43.56 54.27 -1.58
CA ALA A 19 44.82 54.07 -0.88
C ALA A 19 45.35 55.38 -0.40
N THR A 20 45.19 55.70 0.89
CA THR A 20 46.03 56.69 1.55
C THR A 20 47.36 56.02 1.91
N ALA A 21 48.42 56.42 1.24
CA ALA A 21 49.76 55.97 1.55
C ALA A 21 50.15 56.42 2.97
N CYS A 22 50.31 55.46 3.88
CA CYS A 22 51.07 55.58 5.08
C CYS A 22 52.17 54.53 5.05
N SER A 23 53.39 54.99 5.28
CA SER A 23 54.67 54.33 5.20
C SER A 23 54.79 53.01 5.97
N ASP A 24 55.47 52.07 5.31
CA ASP A 24 56.33 51.02 5.85
C ASP A 24 55.87 50.28 7.12
N THR A 25 55.12 49.25 6.92
CA THR A 25 55.41 47.91 7.46
C THR A 25 54.79 46.90 6.48
N ASP A 26 55.63 46.11 5.85
CA ASP A 26 55.24 44.91 5.08
C ASP A 26 54.62 43.89 6.02
N ALA A 27 53.39 44.12 6.42
CA ALA A 27 52.55 43.05 6.95
C ALA A 27 52.13 42.24 5.73
N GLN A 28 52.90 41.24 5.35
CA GLN A 28 52.42 40.18 4.47
C GLN A 28 51.16 39.59 5.10
N TYR A 29 50.02 40.01 4.57
CA TYR A 29 48.77 39.34 4.91
C TYR A 29 48.82 37.93 4.33
N THR A 30 49.20 36.97 5.16
CA THR A 30 49.13 35.55 4.82
C THR A 30 47.68 35.13 4.91
N ILE A 31 47.05 34.84 3.78
CA ILE A 31 45.73 34.20 3.78
C ILE A 31 45.89 32.86 4.53
N PRO A 32 45.18 32.63 5.62
CA PRO A 32 45.28 31.37 6.33
C PRO A 32 45.02 30.20 5.37
N GLU A 33 45.83 29.20 5.41
CA GLU A 33 45.67 27.98 4.66
C GLU A 33 44.45 27.22 5.24
N VAL A 34 43.42 26.97 4.42
CA VAL A 34 42.17 26.35 4.87
C VAL A 34 42.20 24.82 4.63
N GLY A 35 43.07 24.39 3.71
CA GLY A 35 43.25 22.98 3.33
C GLY A 35 42.06 22.37 2.58
N ALA A 36 42.23 21.12 2.17
CA ALA A 36 41.18 20.34 1.51
C ALA A 36 39.96 20.14 2.40
N PRO A 37 38.74 19.98 1.83
CA PRO A 37 37.56 19.63 2.61
C PRO A 37 37.65 18.19 3.15
N GLU A 38 36.99 17.93 4.29
CA GLU A 38 36.88 16.59 4.86
C GLU A 38 35.43 16.12 4.79
N PHE A 39 35.23 14.86 4.42
CA PHE A 39 33.87 14.24 4.43
C PHE A 39 33.35 14.12 5.85
N VAL A 40 32.11 14.55 6.07
CA VAL A 40 31.47 14.54 7.39
C VAL A 40 30.32 13.52 7.44
N ALA A 41 29.38 13.58 6.50
CA ALA A 41 28.18 12.76 6.52
C ALA A 41 27.53 12.64 5.14
N ALA A 42 26.64 11.69 5.02
CA ALA A 42 25.72 11.59 3.89
C ALA A 42 24.28 11.38 4.36
N THR A 43 23.32 11.88 3.58
CA THR A 43 21.89 11.64 3.75
C THR A 43 21.34 11.12 2.42
N PRO A 44 20.58 10.01 2.37
CA PRO A 44 20.23 9.15 3.52
C PRO A 44 21.44 8.54 4.23
N GLU A 45 21.28 8.23 5.53
CA GLU A 45 22.32 7.53 6.30
C GLU A 45 22.51 6.10 5.79
N SER A 46 23.62 5.47 6.13
CA SER A 46 24.00 4.14 5.59
C SER A 46 23.06 2.99 5.98
N ASP A 47 22.24 3.18 7.01
CA ASP A 47 21.22 2.23 7.48
C ASP A 47 19.82 2.52 6.92
N ALA A 48 19.67 3.53 6.05
CA ALA A 48 18.41 3.81 5.40
C ALA A 48 18.11 2.80 4.28
N ASP A 49 16.86 2.40 4.17
CA ASP A 49 16.40 1.62 3.03
C ASP A 49 16.23 2.52 1.79
N LEU A 50 16.93 2.18 0.72
CA LEU A 50 16.73 2.83 -0.57
C LEU A 50 15.78 2.01 -1.43
N LEU A 51 14.63 2.59 -1.73
CA LEU A 51 13.62 1.98 -2.60
C LEU A 51 13.84 2.41 -4.05
N PHE A 52 13.37 1.57 -4.97
CA PHE A 52 13.38 1.83 -6.41
C PHE A 52 12.83 3.21 -6.76
N GLY A 53 13.48 3.87 -7.72
CA GLY A 53 13.09 5.16 -8.27
C GLY A 53 14.06 6.29 -7.96
N GLU A 54 13.67 7.52 -8.28
CA GLU A 54 14.50 8.68 -8.10
C GLU A 54 14.75 9.01 -6.62
N GLN A 55 16.03 9.18 -6.26
CA GLN A 55 16.46 9.54 -4.92
C GLN A 55 17.42 10.73 -4.94
N THR A 56 17.36 11.52 -3.87
CA THR A 56 18.30 12.62 -3.62
C THR A 56 19.25 12.23 -2.50
N PHE A 57 20.54 12.35 -2.78
CA PHE A 57 21.63 12.15 -1.81
C PHE A 57 22.27 13.50 -1.51
N THR A 58 22.57 13.74 -0.24
CA THR A 58 23.32 14.92 0.20
C THR A 58 24.61 14.47 0.86
N VAL A 59 25.74 14.87 0.31
CA VAL A 59 27.07 14.58 0.87
C VAL A 59 27.63 15.86 1.47
N THR A 60 27.94 15.85 2.77
CA THR A 60 28.32 17.03 3.54
C THR A 60 29.80 16.97 3.95
N PHE A 61 30.47 18.10 3.87
CA PHE A 61 31.86 18.32 4.23
C PHE A 61 31.98 19.31 5.40
N ASP A 62 33.16 19.39 5.99
CA ASP A 62 33.48 20.27 7.13
C ASP A 62 33.54 21.77 6.79
N LYS A 63 33.64 22.10 5.49
CA LYS A 63 33.71 23.48 4.97
C LYS A 63 33.00 23.59 3.63
N ASN A 64 32.79 24.84 3.17
CA ASN A 64 32.22 25.10 1.85
C ASN A 64 33.03 24.43 0.76
N ILE A 65 32.36 23.86 -0.22
CA ILE A 65 32.97 23.12 -1.32
C ILE A 65 32.68 23.75 -2.67
N GLY A 66 33.58 23.50 -3.61
CA GLY A 66 33.43 23.74 -5.04
C GLY A 66 33.23 22.41 -5.77
N PHE A 67 32.30 22.40 -6.72
CA PHE A 67 32.07 21.26 -7.60
C PHE A 67 31.70 21.76 -9.00
N ALA A 68 32.38 21.24 -10.01
CA ALA A 68 32.03 21.56 -11.40
C ALA A 68 30.93 20.63 -11.89
N THR A 69 29.73 21.15 -12.15
CA THR A 69 28.53 20.37 -12.55
C THR A 69 28.74 19.46 -13.76
N LYS A 70 29.66 19.84 -14.67
CA LYS A 70 30.10 18.98 -15.80
C LYS A 70 30.70 17.64 -15.36
N ASN A 71 31.16 17.54 -14.11
CA ASN A 71 31.74 16.32 -13.54
C ASN A 71 30.70 15.38 -12.94
N ALA A 72 29.42 15.74 -12.96
CA ALA A 72 28.34 14.90 -12.42
C ALA A 72 28.36 13.49 -13.04
N SER A 73 28.64 13.36 -14.33
CA SER A 73 28.73 12.08 -15.03
C SER A 73 29.85 11.14 -14.54
N GLN A 74 30.75 11.62 -13.71
CA GLN A 74 31.81 10.82 -13.08
C GLN A 74 31.35 10.21 -11.76
N ILE A 75 30.29 10.74 -11.17
CA ILE A 75 29.65 10.17 -9.99
C ILE A 75 28.69 9.08 -10.45
N THR A 76 28.72 7.93 -9.81
CA THR A 76 27.89 6.79 -10.22
C THR A 76 27.12 6.19 -9.05
N LEU A 77 25.89 5.74 -9.33
CA LEU A 77 25.15 4.83 -8.47
C LEU A 77 25.09 3.46 -9.18
N ASN A 78 25.59 2.40 -8.53
CA ASN A 78 25.74 1.07 -9.12
C ASN A 78 26.48 1.05 -10.48
N GLY A 79 27.44 1.96 -10.66
CA GLY A 79 28.19 2.09 -11.91
C GLY A 79 27.47 2.90 -13.00
N VAL A 80 26.22 3.33 -12.78
CA VAL A 80 25.47 4.19 -13.70
C VAL A 80 25.68 5.65 -13.32
N PRO A 81 26.03 6.56 -14.27
CA PRO A 81 26.15 7.98 -14.00
C PRO A 81 24.87 8.56 -13.37
N VAL A 82 25.04 9.41 -12.36
CA VAL A 82 23.91 10.08 -11.69
C VAL A 82 23.24 11.10 -12.62
N LYS A 83 21.97 11.39 -12.38
CA LYS A 83 21.18 12.37 -13.17
C LYS A 83 21.74 13.79 -13.03
N SER A 84 22.08 14.17 -11.81
CA SER A 84 22.63 15.48 -11.51
C SER A 84 23.49 15.46 -10.24
N ALA A 85 24.43 16.38 -10.17
CA ALA A 85 25.15 16.71 -8.96
C ALA A 85 25.45 18.20 -8.96
N LEU A 86 25.17 18.90 -7.84
CA LEU A 86 25.33 20.34 -7.75
C LEU A 86 25.55 20.80 -6.30
N VAL A 87 26.21 21.95 -6.18
CA VAL A 87 26.37 22.69 -4.93
C VAL A 87 25.58 23.98 -5.06
N LEU A 88 24.67 24.22 -4.12
CA LEU A 88 23.82 25.42 -4.11
C LEU A 88 24.48 26.54 -3.31
N GLY A 89 24.97 27.57 -4.01
CA GLY A 89 25.65 28.72 -3.39
C GLY A 89 26.96 28.35 -2.71
N ALA A 90 27.33 29.08 -1.65
CA ALA A 90 28.43 28.74 -0.78
C ALA A 90 27.95 27.74 0.28
N SER A 91 28.11 26.46 0.01
CA SER A 91 27.59 25.37 0.83
C SER A 91 28.65 24.29 1.08
N PRO A 92 28.63 23.65 2.24
CA PRO A 92 29.42 22.46 2.51
C PRO A 92 28.83 21.18 1.92
N SER A 93 27.68 21.25 1.21
CA SER A 93 26.94 20.07 0.77
C SER A 93 26.85 19.96 -0.74
N LEU A 94 27.12 18.76 -1.26
CA LEU A 94 26.85 18.32 -2.63
C LEU A 94 25.52 17.59 -2.65
N THR A 95 24.57 18.06 -3.46
CA THR A 95 23.29 17.40 -3.70
C THR A 95 23.38 16.59 -4.99
N ILE A 96 23.04 15.32 -4.93
CA ILE A 96 23.12 14.35 -6.03
C ILE A 96 21.72 13.75 -6.24
N THR A 97 21.26 13.69 -7.49
CA THR A 97 20.02 12.99 -7.87
C THR A 97 20.37 11.79 -8.74
N ALA A 98 19.89 10.61 -8.36
CA ALA A 98 20.13 9.37 -9.10
C ALA A 98 18.93 8.42 -9.02
N ASP A 99 18.84 7.49 -9.97
CA ASP A 99 17.85 6.43 -9.94
C ASP A 99 18.40 5.21 -9.19
N VAL A 100 17.70 4.84 -8.12
CA VAL A 100 17.87 3.58 -7.40
C VAL A 100 17.26 2.47 -8.24
N ASP A 101 18.03 1.45 -8.56
CA ASP A 101 17.57 0.26 -9.29
C ASP A 101 16.97 -0.81 -8.35
N PHE A 102 16.62 -1.98 -8.88
CA PHE A 102 16.06 -3.07 -8.10
C PHE A 102 17.09 -3.89 -7.31
N SER A 103 18.37 -3.51 -7.33
CA SER A 103 19.40 -4.21 -6.56
C SER A 103 19.14 -4.01 -5.06
N LYS A 104 19.34 -5.06 -4.28
CA LYS A 104 19.23 -4.96 -2.81
C LYS A 104 20.29 -4.04 -2.21
N THR A 105 21.46 -3.94 -2.85
CA THR A 105 22.56 -3.11 -2.40
C THR A 105 22.80 -2.01 -3.42
N GLN A 106 22.79 -0.77 -2.96
CA GLN A 106 23.05 0.42 -3.75
C GLN A 106 24.41 0.98 -3.37
N THR A 107 25.25 1.33 -4.34
CA THR A 107 26.59 1.87 -4.11
C THR A 107 26.79 3.16 -4.87
N LEU A 108 26.88 4.28 -4.15
CA LEU A 108 27.23 5.59 -4.70
C LEU A 108 28.75 5.77 -4.61
N VAL A 109 29.36 6.13 -5.73
CA VAL A 109 30.80 6.40 -5.81
C VAL A 109 31.04 7.81 -6.31
N ILE A 110 31.80 8.58 -5.53
CA ILE A 110 32.31 9.91 -5.90
C ILE A 110 33.85 9.77 -6.02
N PRO A 111 34.42 9.87 -7.22
CA PRO A 111 35.86 9.76 -7.41
C PRO A 111 36.64 10.85 -6.68
N ALA A 112 37.86 10.53 -6.28
CA ALA A 112 38.80 11.47 -5.71
C ALA A 112 39.03 12.68 -6.63
N GLY A 113 39.27 13.84 -6.04
CA GLY A 113 39.66 15.06 -6.78
C GLY A 113 38.51 15.85 -7.40
N LEU A 114 37.25 15.39 -7.29
CA LEU A 114 36.07 16.10 -7.82
C LEU A 114 35.60 17.25 -6.91
N ILE A 115 35.81 17.13 -5.64
CA ILE A 115 35.36 18.08 -4.61
C ILE A 115 36.53 18.96 -4.22
N LEU A 116 36.36 20.27 -4.33
CA LEU A 116 37.41 21.25 -4.05
C LEU A 116 37.03 22.05 -2.80
N GLY A 117 38.03 22.38 -2.00
CA GLY A 117 37.91 23.35 -0.92
C GLY A 117 37.86 24.79 -1.41
N PRO A 118 37.70 25.79 -0.50
CA PRO A 118 37.59 27.20 -0.85
C PRO A 118 38.85 27.79 -1.55
N GLN A 119 39.99 27.17 -1.37
CA GLN A 119 41.26 27.58 -1.96
C GLN A 119 41.69 26.72 -3.16
N GLY A 120 40.82 25.76 -3.56
CA GLY A 120 41.03 24.87 -4.69
C GLY A 120 41.75 23.55 -4.34
N ASP A 121 42.05 23.32 -3.06
CA ASP A 121 42.60 22.04 -2.60
C ASP A 121 41.55 20.93 -2.76
N ALA A 122 41.94 19.86 -3.45
CA ALA A 122 41.03 18.77 -3.76
C ALA A 122 40.90 17.77 -2.59
N TYR A 123 39.71 17.27 -2.35
CA TYR A 123 39.49 16.05 -1.56
C TYR A 123 40.10 14.87 -2.36
N ASP A 124 41.12 14.24 -1.81
CA ASP A 124 42.00 13.30 -2.51
C ASP A 124 41.60 11.82 -2.35
N GLN A 125 40.47 11.54 -1.69
CA GLN A 125 39.97 10.19 -1.48
C GLN A 125 38.71 9.95 -2.29
N GLU A 126 38.45 8.67 -2.62
CA GLU A 126 37.18 8.24 -3.15
C GLU A 126 36.16 8.17 -2.01
N ILE A 127 34.93 8.70 -2.21
CA ILE A 127 33.82 8.48 -1.32
C ILE A 127 32.99 7.33 -1.90
N LYS A 128 32.89 6.26 -1.13
CA LYS A 128 32.05 5.10 -1.45
C LYS A 128 31.01 4.88 -0.35
N LEU A 129 29.74 5.09 -0.69
CA LEU A 129 28.62 4.93 0.22
C LEU A 129 27.78 3.74 -0.24
N THR A 130 27.37 2.91 0.71
CA THR A 130 26.62 1.69 0.41
C THR A 130 25.40 1.60 1.32
N TRP A 131 24.26 1.30 0.71
CA TRP A 131 23.00 1.03 1.39
C TRP A 131 22.52 -0.36 1.01
N THR A 132 22.03 -1.11 1.95
CA THR A 132 21.47 -2.44 1.69
C THR A 132 20.06 -2.49 2.23
N LEU A 133 19.11 -2.84 1.37
CA LEU A 133 17.72 -3.01 1.75
C LEU A 133 17.59 -4.17 2.75
N ASP A 134 17.05 -3.89 3.91
CA ASP A 134 16.88 -4.88 4.96
C ASP A 134 15.95 -6.03 4.53
N ASP A 135 16.31 -7.22 4.95
CA ASP A 135 15.41 -8.37 4.87
C ASP A 135 14.21 -8.18 5.83
N LEU A 136 13.15 -8.96 5.60
CA LEU A 136 12.02 -8.94 6.52
C LEU A 136 12.45 -9.42 7.93
N PRO A 137 11.99 -8.75 8.99
CA PRO A 137 12.34 -9.15 10.35
C PRO A 137 11.74 -10.50 10.72
N SER A 138 12.35 -11.19 11.67
CA SER A 138 11.78 -12.41 12.27
C SER A 138 10.87 -12.02 13.43
N ASN A 139 9.58 -11.80 13.15
CA ASN A 139 8.59 -11.38 14.15
C ASN A 139 7.20 -11.96 13.88
N THR A 140 6.24 -11.61 14.74
CA THR A 140 4.84 -12.09 14.66
C THR A 140 4.16 -11.67 13.35
N ALA A 141 4.44 -10.47 12.84
CA ALA A 141 3.84 -9.99 11.60
C ALA A 141 4.27 -10.86 10.41
N VAL A 142 5.57 -11.11 10.26
CA VAL A 142 6.09 -11.94 9.18
C VAL A 142 5.63 -13.40 9.31
N ALA A 143 5.55 -13.94 10.53
CA ALA A 143 4.98 -15.27 10.75
C ALA A 143 3.51 -15.34 10.33
N MET A 144 2.73 -14.27 10.57
CA MET A 144 1.34 -14.19 10.12
C MET A 144 1.26 -14.04 8.59
N THR A 145 2.17 -13.27 7.97
CA THR A 145 2.26 -13.18 6.50
C THR A 145 2.45 -14.56 5.86
N GLN A 146 3.34 -15.37 6.41
CA GLN A 146 3.58 -16.74 5.92
C GLN A 146 2.36 -17.66 6.14
N LYS A 147 1.63 -17.47 7.26
CA LYS A 147 0.42 -18.22 7.56
C LYS A 147 -0.71 -17.88 6.59
N LEU A 148 -0.96 -16.59 6.34
CA LEU A 148 -2.05 -16.12 5.48
C LEU A 148 -1.73 -16.28 3.99
N GLY A 149 -0.48 -16.10 3.59
CA GLY A 149 -0.03 -16.26 2.20
C GLY A 149 -0.84 -15.46 1.19
N TRP A 150 -1.03 -16.01 0.00
CA TRP A 150 -1.97 -15.48 -0.98
C TRP A 150 -3.38 -15.99 -0.67
N GLY A 151 -4.35 -15.10 -0.74
CA GLY A 151 -5.74 -15.40 -0.46
C GLY A 151 -6.69 -14.88 -1.53
N TRP A 152 -7.98 -15.15 -1.31
CA TRP A 152 -9.06 -14.90 -2.24
C TRP A 152 -10.33 -14.47 -1.48
N ASN A 153 -11.15 -13.61 -2.07
CA ASN A 153 -12.43 -13.17 -1.53
C ASN A 153 -13.60 -13.91 -2.19
N LEU A 154 -14.55 -14.41 -1.40
CA LEU A 154 -15.87 -14.83 -1.86
C LEU A 154 -16.76 -13.59 -1.98
N GLY A 155 -16.48 -12.74 -2.97
CA GLY A 155 -17.21 -11.49 -3.17
C GLY A 155 -18.57 -11.69 -3.83
N ASN A 156 -19.48 -10.76 -3.61
CA ASN A 156 -20.85 -10.73 -4.12
C ASN A 156 -21.76 -11.87 -3.65
N HIS A 157 -21.34 -12.61 -2.61
CA HIS A 157 -22.16 -13.70 -2.06
C HIS A 157 -22.89 -13.29 -0.78
N PHE A 158 -22.24 -13.39 0.38
CA PHE A 158 -22.84 -12.98 1.66
C PHE A 158 -22.78 -11.47 1.93
N ASP A 159 -22.11 -10.73 1.10
CA ASP A 159 -22.08 -9.26 1.09
C ASP A 159 -23.27 -8.64 0.30
N THR A 160 -24.09 -9.45 -0.36
CA THR A 160 -25.36 -9.00 -0.93
C THR A 160 -26.15 -8.22 0.13
N SER A 161 -26.60 -7.01 -0.20
CA SER A 161 -27.22 -6.08 0.75
C SER A 161 -28.38 -5.27 0.14
N GLY A 162 -29.11 -4.54 0.98
CA GLY A 162 -30.20 -3.67 0.57
C GLY A 162 -31.35 -4.42 -0.11
N ASP A 163 -31.95 -3.82 -1.14
CA ASP A 163 -33.09 -4.39 -1.86
C ASP A 163 -32.80 -5.75 -2.52
N ALA A 164 -31.52 -6.04 -2.80
CA ALA A 164 -31.10 -7.31 -3.38
C ALA A 164 -31.40 -8.52 -2.47
N ILE A 165 -31.40 -8.32 -1.14
CA ILE A 165 -31.71 -9.36 -0.15
C ILE A 165 -33.07 -10.00 -0.38
N SER A 166 -34.05 -9.26 -0.90
CA SER A 166 -35.37 -9.80 -1.23
C SER A 166 -35.35 -10.93 -2.27
N GLN A 167 -34.26 -11.04 -3.02
CA GLN A 167 -34.01 -12.09 -4.01
C GLN A 167 -33.20 -13.27 -3.42
N GLY A 168 -32.75 -13.16 -2.15
CA GLY A 168 -31.95 -14.14 -1.41
C GLY A 168 -30.50 -13.69 -1.22
N TRP A 169 -29.86 -14.15 -0.13
CA TRP A 169 -28.41 -13.98 0.01
C TRP A 169 -27.70 -14.69 -1.15
N GLY A 170 -26.56 -14.18 -1.56
CA GLY A 170 -25.87 -14.65 -2.76
C GLY A 170 -26.55 -14.23 -4.08
N TYR A 171 -27.49 -13.28 -4.04
CA TYR A 171 -28.19 -12.83 -5.25
C TYR A 171 -27.26 -12.21 -6.29
N TRP A 172 -26.21 -11.53 -5.87
CA TRP A 172 -25.28 -10.87 -6.79
C TRP A 172 -24.41 -11.86 -7.55
N ASP A 173 -23.98 -12.98 -6.93
CA ASP A 173 -23.16 -13.98 -7.62
C ASP A 173 -23.92 -15.26 -8.01
N ARG A 174 -25.03 -15.55 -7.32
CA ARG A 174 -25.92 -16.72 -7.56
C ARG A 174 -25.20 -18.08 -7.50
N ALA A 175 -24.06 -18.13 -6.84
CA ALA A 175 -23.28 -19.34 -6.67
C ALA A 175 -23.77 -20.19 -5.48
N THR A 176 -23.26 -21.40 -5.41
CA THR A 176 -23.44 -22.32 -4.28
C THR A 176 -22.05 -22.73 -3.75
N PRO A 177 -21.35 -21.83 -3.04
CA PRO A 177 -20.00 -22.08 -2.58
C PRO A 177 -19.95 -23.24 -1.60
N GLY A 178 -19.01 -24.16 -1.80
CA GLY A 178 -18.88 -25.36 -0.98
C GLY A 178 -17.52 -26.03 -1.10
N ALA A 179 -17.47 -27.31 -0.70
CA ALA A 179 -16.22 -28.06 -0.64
C ALA A 179 -15.45 -28.12 -1.98
N GLU A 180 -16.16 -28.14 -3.11
CA GLU A 180 -15.53 -28.21 -4.43
C GLU A 180 -14.72 -26.94 -4.73
N LEU A 181 -15.32 -25.75 -4.49
CA LEU A 181 -14.66 -24.46 -4.61
C LEU A 181 -13.42 -24.37 -3.73
N PHE A 182 -13.55 -24.63 -2.43
CA PHE A 182 -12.47 -24.42 -1.48
C PHE A 182 -11.33 -25.42 -1.65
N ASN A 183 -11.62 -26.65 -2.03
CA ASN A 183 -10.59 -27.64 -2.42
C ASN A 183 -9.83 -27.20 -3.68
N SER A 184 -10.51 -26.60 -4.66
CA SER A 184 -9.88 -26.06 -5.87
C SER A 184 -8.99 -24.87 -5.55
N LEU A 185 -9.43 -23.93 -4.70
CA LEU A 185 -8.63 -22.80 -4.20
C LEU A 185 -7.37 -23.29 -3.47
N ALA A 186 -7.52 -24.21 -2.52
CA ALA A 186 -6.39 -24.79 -1.79
C ALA A 186 -5.40 -25.51 -2.72
N LYS A 187 -5.90 -26.27 -3.71
CA LYS A 187 -5.10 -26.93 -4.73
C LYS A 187 -4.36 -25.95 -5.64
N ALA A 188 -4.97 -24.80 -5.96
CA ALA A 188 -4.31 -23.74 -6.71
C ALA A 188 -3.18 -23.05 -5.92
N GLY A 189 -3.18 -23.19 -4.58
CA GLY A 189 -2.14 -22.66 -3.70
C GLY A 189 -2.60 -21.53 -2.79
N ALA A 190 -3.89 -21.20 -2.78
CA ALA A 190 -4.46 -20.26 -1.80
C ALA A 190 -4.24 -20.77 -0.37
N LYS A 191 -4.02 -19.86 0.56
CA LYS A 191 -3.88 -20.13 2.00
C LYS A 191 -5.01 -19.57 2.82
N THR A 192 -5.71 -18.56 2.32
CA THR A 192 -6.73 -17.82 3.05
C THR A 192 -7.90 -17.51 2.13
N VAL A 193 -9.09 -17.57 2.66
CA VAL A 193 -10.30 -17.02 2.04
C VAL A 193 -10.90 -15.96 2.96
N ARG A 194 -11.25 -14.81 2.41
CA ARG A 194 -12.08 -13.81 3.08
C ARG A 194 -13.53 -14.03 2.63
N ILE A 195 -14.44 -14.03 3.57
CA ILE A 195 -15.87 -14.22 3.35
C ILE A 195 -16.56 -12.92 3.76
N PRO A 196 -16.71 -11.97 2.83
CA PRO A 196 -17.46 -10.75 3.05
C PRO A 196 -18.89 -11.06 3.44
N THR A 197 -19.39 -10.47 4.55
CA THR A 197 -20.69 -10.84 5.09
C THR A 197 -21.44 -9.64 5.64
N THR A 198 -22.62 -9.37 5.12
CA THR A 198 -23.59 -8.37 5.63
C THR A 198 -24.55 -9.05 6.58
N TRP A 199 -24.65 -8.55 7.80
CA TRP A 199 -25.44 -9.18 8.87
C TRP A 199 -26.72 -8.42 9.18
N THR A 200 -26.69 -7.07 9.13
CA THR A 200 -27.83 -6.24 9.59
C THR A 200 -29.08 -6.45 8.76
N ASP A 201 -28.94 -6.73 7.47
CA ASP A 201 -30.06 -7.04 6.58
C ASP A 201 -30.72 -8.40 6.86
N HIS A 202 -30.07 -9.22 7.67
CA HIS A 202 -30.54 -10.52 8.14
C HIS A 202 -30.96 -10.51 9.62
N MET A 203 -31.14 -9.34 10.21
CA MET A 203 -31.63 -9.16 11.57
C MET A 203 -33.13 -8.87 11.60
N ASN A 204 -33.78 -9.31 12.65
CA ASN A 204 -35.14 -8.90 12.96
C ASN A 204 -35.18 -7.56 13.74
N ASP A 205 -36.40 -7.06 14.03
CA ASP A 205 -36.62 -5.79 14.76
C ASP A 205 -35.99 -5.76 16.18
N ASN A 206 -35.59 -6.90 16.72
CA ASN A 206 -34.91 -7.01 18.01
C ASN A 206 -33.37 -7.16 17.84
N SER A 207 -32.84 -6.86 16.66
CA SER A 207 -31.44 -7.02 16.31
C SER A 207 -30.88 -8.45 16.49
N VAL A 208 -31.74 -9.46 16.25
CA VAL A 208 -31.34 -10.87 16.29
C VAL A 208 -31.09 -11.35 14.86
N ILE A 209 -29.89 -11.84 14.60
CA ILE A 209 -29.51 -12.42 13.30
C ILE A 209 -30.31 -13.70 13.06
N SER A 210 -30.78 -13.89 11.84
CA SER A 210 -31.47 -15.12 11.42
C SER A 210 -30.59 -16.36 11.69
N ALA A 211 -31.17 -17.36 12.38
CA ALA A 211 -30.46 -18.60 12.66
C ALA A 211 -30.11 -19.37 11.38
N ASP A 212 -30.96 -19.31 10.37
CA ASP A 212 -30.73 -19.96 9.07
C ASP A 212 -29.57 -19.31 8.35
N TYR A 213 -29.50 -17.96 8.34
CA TYR A 213 -28.38 -17.23 7.75
C TYR A 213 -27.05 -17.51 8.48
N LEU A 214 -27.04 -17.48 9.82
CA LEU A 214 -25.87 -17.85 10.62
C LEU A 214 -25.38 -19.28 10.34
N ASN A 215 -26.31 -20.22 10.08
CA ASN A 215 -25.99 -21.60 9.76
C ASN A 215 -25.41 -21.73 8.33
N GLU A 216 -25.97 -20.98 7.39
CA GLU A 216 -25.48 -20.95 6.01
C GLU A 216 -24.03 -20.42 5.94
N VAL A 217 -23.78 -19.25 6.54
CA VAL A 217 -22.42 -18.71 6.64
C VAL A 217 -21.46 -19.70 7.33
N ALA A 218 -21.92 -20.33 8.44
CA ALA A 218 -21.10 -21.31 9.14
C ALA A 218 -20.79 -22.53 8.27
N GLY A 219 -21.72 -23.00 7.45
CA GLY A 219 -21.50 -24.11 6.51
C GLY A 219 -20.40 -23.82 5.49
N VAL A 220 -20.36 -22.58 4.98
CA VAL A 220 -19.33 -22.12 4.05
C VAL A 220 -17.96 -21.97 4.75
N VAL A 221 -17.95 -21.41 5.97
CA VAL A 221 -16.75 -21.34 6.82
C VAL A 221 -16.21 -22.74 7.11
N ASP A 222 -17.07 -23.71 7.45
CA ASP A 222 -16.69 -25.11 7.72
C ASP A 222 -16.08 -25.75 6.48
N ALA A 223 -16.65 -25.54 5.30
CA ALA A 223 -16.11 -26.09 4.04
C ALA A 223 -14.72 -25.52 3.72
N ALA A 224 -14.51 -24.21 3.94
CA ALA A 224 -13.22 -23.57 3.74
C ALA A 224 -12.15 -24.10 4.72
N ILE A 225 -12.49 -24.23 6.00
CA ILE A 225 -11.59 -24.78 7.03
C ILE A 225 -11.28 -26.25 6.74
N ALA A 226 -12.26 -27.04 6.31
CA ALA A 226 -12.05 -28.44 5.95
C ALA A 226 -11.12 -28.62 4.76
N ALA A 227 -11.08 -27.65 3.84
CA ALA A 227 -10.11 -27.60 2.74
C ALA A 227 -8.70 -27.16 3.18
N GLY A 228 -8.49 -26.83 4.47
CA GLY A 228 -7.19 -26.42 5.03
C GLY A 228 -6.90 -24.92 4.90
N LEU A 229 -7.89 -24.11 4.54
CA LEU A 229 -7.73 -22.67 4.40
C LEU A 229 -7.90 -21.95 5.75
N ASN A 230 -7.23 -20.80 5.90
CA ASN A 230 -7.61 -19.82 6.90
C ASN A 230 -8.84 -19.07 6.38
N VAL A 231 -9.66 -18.59 7.30
CA VAL A 231 -10.89 -17.83 6.97
C VAL A 231 -10.84 -16.49 7.68
N ILE A 232 -11.10 -15.41 6.94
CA ILE A 232 -11.38 -14.08 7.49
C ILE A 232 -12.85 -13.81 7.29
N LEU A 233 -13.58 -13.62 8.39
CA LEU A 233 -15.01 -13.34 8.42
C LEU A 233 -15.25 -11.94 8.99
N ASN A 234 -16.01 -11.10 8.28
CA ASN A 234 -16.16 -9.68 8.62
C ASN A 234 -17.61 -9.22 8.81
N THR A 235 -17.78 -7.91 9.05
CA THR A 235 -18.97 -7.14 8.72
C THR A 235 -18.68 -6.36 7.44
N HIS A 236 -19.61 -6.39 6.47
CA HIS A 236 -19.35 -5.83 5.14
C HIS A 236 -20.24 -4.61 4.84
N HIS A 237 -21.39 -4.77 4.19
CA HIS A 237 -22.31 -3.68 3.88
C HIS A 237 -23.41 -3.53 4.96
N ASP A 238 -23.00 -3.54 6.22
CA ASP A 238 -23.92 -3.39 7.33
C ASP A 238 -24.44 -1.94 7.45
N SER A 239 -25.61 -1.75 8.03
CA SER A 239 -26.32 -0.46 8.06
C SER A 239 -25.51 0.71 8.63
N PHE A 240 -24.51 0.45 9.48
CA PHE A 240 -23.61 1.47 10.03
C PHE A 240 -22.43 1.82 9.10
N GLU A 241 -22.18 1.07 8.02
CA GLU A 241 -21.01 1.27 7.17
C GLU A 241 -20.89 2.70 6.64
N THR A 242 -22.00 3.29 6.19
CA THR A 242 -22.04 4.66 5.67
C THR A 242 -22.48 5.71 6.69
N ASP A 243 -22.85 5.30 7.91
CA ASP A 243 -23.46 6.19 8.92
C ASP A 243 -22.45 6.91 9.82
N LEU A 244 -21.16 6.71 9.60
CA LEU A 244 -20.09 7.29 10.40
C LEU A 244 -20.20 8.82 10.52
N GLY A 245 -20.66 9.51 9.48
CA GLY A 245 -20.88 10.95 9.49
C GLY A 245 -21.97 11.39 10.47
N ASN A 246 -23.01 10.61 10.63
CA ASN A 246 -24.08 10.84 11.60
C ASN A 246 -23.62 10.46 13.01
N ALA A 247 -23.00 9.31 13.17
CA ALA A 247 -22.52 8.81 14.45
C ALA A 247 -21.45 9.70 15.09
N ALA A 248 -20.58 10.32 14.27
CA ALA A 248 -19.57 11.26 14.75
C ALA A 248 -20.11 12.67 15.04
N ASN A 249 -21.36 12.98 14.66
CA ASN A 249 -21.94 14.30 14.88
C ASN A 249 -22.34 14.48 16.36
N PRO A 250 -21.77 15.47 17.09
CA PRO A 250 -22.08 15.72 18.51
C PRO A 250 -23.56 16.02 18.81
N GLU A 251 -24.31 16.48 17.79
CA GLU A 251 -25.75 16.77 17.90
C GLU A 251 -26.63 15.50 17.74
N LYS A 252 -26.07 14.41 17.21
CA LYS A 252 -26.75 13.15 16.93
C LYS A 252 -26.32 12.01 17.87
N LYS A 253 -26.21 12.29 19.16
CA LYS A 253 -25.74 11.32 20.17
C LYS A 253 -26.54 10.03 20.22
N ASP A 254 -27.81 10.07 19.87
CA ASP A 254 -28.66 8.86 19.86
C ASP A 254 -28.27 7.92 18.72
N VAL A 255 -27.84 8.43 17.55
CA VAL A 255 -27.31 7.63 16.44
C VAL A 255 -26.03 6.94 16.89
N ALA A 256 -25.05 7.69 17.40
CA ALA A 256 -23.79 7.13 17.89
C ALA A 256 -24.00 6.00 18.93
N LYS A 257 -25.00 6.17 19.82
CA LYS A 257 -25.35 5.16 20.81
C LYS A 257 -26.01 3.93 20.20
N ALA A 258 -26.90 4.15 19.21
CA ALA A 258 -27.60 3.06 18.52
C ALA A 258 -26.60 2.19 17.72
N ASP A 259 -25.73 2.81 16.93
CA ASP A 259 -24.73 2.09 16.13
C ASP A 259 -23.74 1.34 17.02
N SER A 260 -23.24 1.99 18.08
CA SER A 260 -22.36 1.32 19.04
C SER A 260 -23.01 0.11 19.70
N ALA A 261 -24.31 0.20 20.06
CA ALA A 261 -25.07 -0.91 20.61
C ALA A 261 -25.32 -2.02 19.59
N LEU A 262 -25.61 -1.65 18.34
CA LEU A 262 -25.78 -2.58 17.23
C LEU A 262 -24.49 -3.36 16.95
N ILE A 263 -23.36 -2.67 16.84
CA ILE A 263 -22.03 -3.28 16.63
C ILE A 263 -21.72 -4.30 17.74
N CYS A 264 -21.92 -3.92 19.01
CA CYS A 264 -21.72 -4.84 20.13
C CYS A 264 -22.65 -6.05 20.06
N THR A 265 -23.92 -5.84 19.73
CA THR A 265 -24.94 -6.90 19.62
C THR A 265 -24.62 -7.86 18.49
N LEU A 266 -24.24 -7.33 17.33
CA LEU A 266 -23.86 -8.11 16.15
C LEU A 266 -22.64 -8.98 16.46
N TRP A 267 -21.54 -8.37 16.90
CA TRP A 267 -20.31 -9.12 17.17
C TRP A 267 -20.46 -10.12 18.30
N THR A 268 -21.32 -9.86 19.30
CA THR A 268 -21.64 -10.84 20.35
C THR A 268 -22.31 -12.08 19.76
N GLN A 269 -23.25 -11.92 18.83
CA GLN A 269 -23.94 -13.04 18.19
C GLN A 269 -23.02 -13.84 17.28
N VAL A 270 -22.31 -13.16 16.36
CA VAL A 270 -21.35 -13.79 15.45
C VAL A 270 -20.26 -14.51 16.25
N ALA A 271 -19.64 -13.83 17.21
CA ALA A 271 -18.58 -14.43 18.03
C ALA A 271 -19.04 -15.63 18.85
N ASN A 272 -20.28 -15.64 19.38
CA ASN A 272 -20.83 -16.79 20.07
C ASN A 272 -21.07 -17.98 19.11
N LYS A 273 -21.54 -17.73 17.88
CA LYS A 273 -21.73 -18.78 16.86
C LYS A 273 -20.41 -19.51 16.58
N PHE A 274 -19.32 -18.75 16.46
CA PHE A 274 -18.01 -19.28 16.08
C PHE A 274 -17.05 -19.48 17.24
N LYS A 275 -17.52 -19.47 18.49
CA LYS A 275 -16.71 -19.51 19.71
C LYS A 275 -15.77 -20.70 19.82
N SER A 276 -16.15 -21.87 19.29
CA SER A 276 -15.37 -23.11 19.33
C SER A 276 -14.40 -23.27 18.15
N TYR A 277 -14.47 -22.40 17.14
CA TYR A 277 -13.62 -22.50 15.95
C TYR A 277 -12.16 -22.17 16.31
N GLY A 278 -11.24 -22.92 15.67
CA GLY A 278 -9.80 -22.81 15.92
C GLY A 278 -9.16 -21.54 15.36
N GLU A 279 -7.83 -21.50 15.37
CA GLU A 279 -7.01 -20.36 14.93
C GLU A 279 -7.02 -20.13 13.41
N GLN A 280 -7.65 -21.01 12.64
CA GLN A 280 -7.86 -20.79 11.21
C GLN A 280 -8.90 -19.70 10.96
N LEU A 281 -9.88 -19.51 11.86
CA LEU A 281 -10.87 -18.46 11.76
C LEU A 281 -10.36 -17.17 12.42
N ILE A 282 -10.36 -16.11 11.64
CA ILE A 282 -10.00 -14.74 12.00
C ILE A 282 -11.24 -13.89 11.83
N PHE A 283 -11.48 -12.95 12.73
CA PHE A 283 -12.53 -11.95 12.54
C PHE A 283 -11.93 -10.65 12.00
N GLU A 284 -12.71 -9.91 11.22
CA GLU A 284 -12.37 -8.56 10.77
C GLU A 284 -13.53 -7.64 11.14
N THR A 285 -13.24 -6.62 11.96
CA THR A 285 -14.30 -5.82 12.59
C THR A 285 -15.19 -5.12 11.60
N PHE A 286 -14.64 -4.55 10.54
CA PHE A 286 -15.34 -3.77 9.53
C PHE A 286 -14.69 -3.91 8.17
N ASN A 287 -15.48 -3.73 7.12
CA ASN A 287 -15.05 -3.58 5.75
C ASN A 287 -14.52 -2.15 5.50
N GLU A 288 -15.31 -1.31 4.88
CA GLU A 288 -14.91 0.00 4.36
C GLU A 288 -15.75 1.13 4.98
N VAL A 289 -15.88 1.16 6.30
CA VAL A 289 -16.68 2.17 7.01
C VAL A 289 -16.24 3.59 6.65
N HIS A 290 -17.21 4.40 6.22
CA HIS A 290 -17.00 5.77 5.77
C HIS A 290 -18.22 6.67 6.08
N ALA A 291 -18.18 7.94 5.69
CA ALA A 291 -19.24 8.90 5.96
C ALA A 291 -20.05 9.22 4.70
N GLY A 292 -21.24 8.62 4.56
CA GLY A 292 -22.07 8.79 3.36
C GLY A 292 -21.32 8.35 2.11
N ASP A 293 -21.29 9.19 1.07
CA ASP A 293 -20.57 8.90 -0.18
C ASP A 293 -19.12 9.41 -0.20
N ASN A 294 -18.54 9.74 0.97
CA ASN A 294 -17.20 10.31 1.04
C ASN A 294 -16.12 9.24 1.25
N TRP A 295 -15.46 8.83 0.18
CA TRP A 295 -14.37 7.87 0.17
C TRP A 295 -12.97 8.48 0.36
N SER A 296 -12.85 9.81 0.17
CA SER A 296 -11.55 10.49 0.11
C SER A 296 -10.98 10.88 1.47
N GLY A 297 -11.73 10.69 2.56
CA GLY A 297 -11.28 10.95 3.93
C GLY A 297 -12.37 11.53 4.83
N GLY A 298 -12.15 11.44 6.12
CA GLY A 298 -13.07 11.89 7.16
C GLY A 298 -12.56 13.10 7.93
N THR A 299 -13.35 13.53 8.92
CA THR A 299 -12.94 14.49 9.95
C THR A 299 -12.24 13.78 11.11
N ALA A 300 -11.57 14.53 11.98
CA ALA A 300 -10.96 13.97 13.19
C ALA A 300 -11.97 13.24 14.08
N GLU A 301 -13.20 13.76 14.19
CA GLU A 301 -14.29 13.15 14.95
C GLU A 301 -14.75 11.83 14.34
N GLN A 302 -14.76 11.73 13.01
CA GLN A 302 -15.12 10.50 12.29
C GLN A 302 -14.04 9.43 12.48
N TYR A 303 -12.77 9.79 12.39
CA TYR A 303 -11.67 8.86 12.69
C TYR A 303 -11.70 8.38 14.15
N ASP A 304 -11.94 9.29 15.09
CA ASP A 304 -12.06 8.94 16.51
C ASP A 304 -13.27 8.02 16.78
N MET A 305 -14.39 8.26 16.10
CA MET A 305 -15.58 7.40 16.22
C MET A 305 -15.30 5.99 15.69
N LEU A 306 -14.69 5.86 14.51
CA LEU A 306 -14.34 4.55 13.94
C LEU A 306 -13.35 3.78 14.83
N ASN A 307 -12.36 4.49 15.40
CA ASN A 307 -11.44 3.88 16.37
C ASN A 307 -12.17 3.36 17.61
N LYS A 308 -13.19 4.07 18.11
CA LYS A 308 -14.06 3.59 19.19
C LYS A 308 -14.89 2.40 18.77
N TRP A 309 -15.44 2.39 17.57
CA TRP A 309 -16.21 1.26 17.04
C TRP A 309 -15.36 0.00 16.95
N ASN A 310 -14.11 0.13 16.45
CA ASN A 310 -13.15 -0.97 16.47
C ASN A 310 -12.93 -1.52 17.90
N GLN A 311 -12.77 -0.63 18.89
CA GLN A 311 -12.63 -1.05 20.29
C GLN A 311 -13.88 -1.79 20.80
N TYR A 312 -15.09 -1.28 20.50
CA TYR A 312 -16.34 -1.93 20.93
C TYR A 312 -16.51 -3.31 20.31
N ALA A 313 -16.19 -3.47 19.02
CA ALA A 313 -16.22 -4.77 18.35
C ALA A 313 -15.24 -5.76 18.98
N VAL A 314 -13.99 -5.34 19.22
CA VAL A 314 -12.95 -6.15 19.88
C VAL A 314 -13.42 -6.58 21.27
N ASP A 315 -13.91 -5.65 22.08
CA ASP A 315 -14.39 -5.93 23.44
C ASP A 315 -15.56 -6.92 23.44
N ALA A 316 -16.53 -6.73 22.53
CA ALA A 316 -17.68 -7.65 22.38
C ALA A 316 -17.22 -9.06 21.99
N ILE A 317 -16.30 -9.19 21.05
CA ILE A 317 -15.73 -10.48 20.63
C ILE A 317 -15.02 -11.15 21.82
N ARG A 318 -14.12 -10.43 22.50
CA ARG A 318 -13.35 -10.96 23.64
C ARG A 318 -14.25 -11.39 24.80
N ALA A 319 -15.31 -10.63 25.10
CA ALA A 319 -16.24 -10.93 26.18
C ALA A 319 -16.96 -12.27 26.00
N THR A 320 -17.10 -12.78 24.78
CA THR A 320 -17.70 -14.10 24.55
C THR A 320 -16.84 -15.25 25.08
N GLY A 321 -15.54 -15.07 25.25
CA GLY A 321 -14.60 -16.07 25.79
C GLY A 321 -14.38 -17.27 24.85
N GLY A 322 -13.97 -18.42 25.39
CA GLY A 322 -13.57 -19.57 24.57
C GLY A 322 -12.38 -19.23 23.66
N ASN A 323 -12.36 -19.74 22.43
CA ASN A 323 -11.31 -19.45 21.49
C ASN A 323 -11.27 -17.97 21.04
N ASN A 324 -12.39 -17.24 21.23
CA ASN A 324 -12.43 -15.80 20.93
C ASN A 324 -11.58 -14.96 21.90
N ALA A 325 -11.25 -15.49 23.09
CA ALA A 325 -10.36 -14.81 24.03
C ALA A 325 -8.96 -14.54 23.43
N THR A 326 -8.55 -15.35 22.45
CA THR A 326 -7.22 -15.25 21.80
C THR A 326 -7.28 -15.27 20.27
N ARG A 327 -8.46 -15.16 19.68
CA ARG A 327 -8.63 -15.12 18.22
C ARG A 327 -7.96 -13.89 17.62
N TRP A 328 -7.33 -14.03 16.48
CA TRP A 328 -6.87 -12.87 15.71
C TRP A 328 -8.05 -12.04 15.22
N ILE A 329 -7.92 -10.72 15.33
CA ILE A 329 -8.94 -9.76 14.89
C ILE A 329 -8.27 -8.72 14.00
N GLY A 330 -8.72 -8.61 12.75
CA GLY A 330 -8.39 -7.53 11.84
C GLY A 330 -9.21 -6.29 12.17
N VAL A 331 -8.60 -5.11 12.10
CA VAL A 331 -9.27 -3.81 12.26
C VAL A 331 -8.92 -2.92 11.09
N SER A 332 -9.91 -2.22 10.55
CA SER A 332 -9.73 -1.30 9.42
C SER A 332 -9.79 0.16 9.86
N GLY A 333 -9.08 1.02 9.12
CA GLY A 333 -9.28 2.46 9.18
C GLY A 333 -10.41 2.91 8.25
N TYR A 334 -10.56 4.23 8.09
CA TYR A 334 -11.58 4.84 7.26
C TYR A 334 -11.52 4.33 5.81
N ALA A 335 -12.65 3.82 5.31
CA ALA A 335 -12.79 3.20 3.98
C ALA A 335 -11.77 2.09 3.69
N ALA A 336 -11.20 1.45 4.73
CA ALA A 336 -10.04 0.56 4.65
C ALA A 336 -8.87 1.12 3.79
N ASN A 337 -8.92 2.42 3.47
CA ASN A 337 -7.93 3.08 2.63
C ASN A 337 -6.55 3.07 3.30
N LEU A 338 -5.52 2.75 2.52
CA LEU A 338 -4.17 2.56 3.02
C LEU A 338 -3.59 3.81 3.69
N ASP A 339 -3.58 4.95 3.01
CA ASP A 339 -3.01 6.20 3.55
C ASP A 339 -3.85 6.76 4.71
N LEU A 340 -5.18 6.67 4.65
CA LEU A 340 -6.06 7.09 5.75
C LEU A 340 -5.87 6.21 6.98
N THR A 341 -5.70 4.89 6.80
CA THR A 341 -5.39 3.94 7.87
C THR A 341 -4.02 4.24 8.48
N LEU A 342 -3.00 4.46 7.65
CA LEU A 342 -1.67 4.84 8.14
C LEU A 342 -1.69 6.09 9.00
N ASN A 343 -2.52 7.07 8.67
CA ASN A 343 -2.50 8.36 9.34
C ASN A 343 -3.44 8.46 10.55
N ASN A 344 -4.54 7.68 10.59
CA ASN A 344 -5.63 7.92 11.52
C ASN A 344 -6.05 6.70 12.36
N LEU A 345 -5.64 5.48 11.99
CA LEU A 345 -6.00 4.31 12.78
C LEU A 345 -5.22 4.29 14.10
N VAL A 346 -5.98 4.19 15.19
CA VAL A 346 -5.48 3.88 16.53
C VAL A 346 -5.88 2.44 16.85
N LEU A 347 -4.89 1.58 17.08
CA LEU A 347 -5.16 0.17 17.35
C LEU A 347 -5.93 0.00 18.66
N PRO A 348 -6.96 -0.84 18.70
CA PRO A 348 -7.67 -1.18 19.92
C PRO A 348 -6.73 -1.79 20.98
N THR A 349 -7.01 -1.50 22.22
CA THR A 349 -6.42 -2.22 23.35
C THR A 349 -6.95 -3.65 23.35
N ASP A 350 -6.05 -4.63 23.32
CA ASP A 350 -6.42 -6.04 23.32
C ASP A 350 -5.57 -6.84 24.32
N PRO A 351 -6.18 -7.45 25.35
CA PRO A 351 -5.45 -8.26 26.33
C PRO A 351 -4.70 -9.46 25.73
N ALA A 352 -5.18 -9.94 24.57
CA ALA A 352 -4.56 -11.06 23.86
C ALA A 352 -3.36 -10.65 23.00
N ASN A 353 -3.18 -9.34 22.73
CA ASN A 353 -2.21 -8.81 21.79
C ASN A 353 -2.29 -9.50 20.41
N ARG A 354 -3.51 -9.68 19.89
CA ARG A 354 -3.79 -10.38 18.63
C ARG A 354 -4.66 -9.52 17.70
N ILE A 355 -4.27 -8.26 17.55
CA ILE A 355 -4.84 -7.34 16.56
C ILE A 355 -3.99 -7.35 15.30
N MET A 356 -4.65 -7.30 14.16
CA MET A 356 -4.08 -7.16 12.82
C MET A 356 -4.67 -5.91 12.16
N VAL A 357 -3.96 -5.31 11.22
CA VAL A 357 -4.46 -4.19 10.43
C VAL A 357 -4.96 -4.70 9.08
N ALA A 358 -6.20 -4.38 8.76
CA ALA A 358 -6.81 -4.65 7.45
C ALA A 358 -6.81 -3.36 6.61
N VAL A 359 -6.33 -3.45 5.37
CA VAL A 359 -6.41 -2.36 4.40
C VAL A 359 -6.80 -2.91 3.03
N HIS A 360 -7.38 -2.07 2.19
CA HIS A 360 -7.67 -2.37 0.79
C HIS A 360 -6.79 -1.52 -0.12
N CYS A 361 -6.45 -2.04 -1.28
CA CYS A 361 -5.60 -1.33 -2.22
C CYS A 361 -5.99 -1.64 -3.68
N TYR A 362 -6.63 -0.68 -4.30
CA TYR A 362 -6.93 -0.68 -5.74
C TYR A 362 -6.19 0.47 -6.44
N ASP A 363 -4.98 0.79 -5.94
CA ASP A 363 -4.16 1.86 -6.49
C ASP A 363 -3.28 1.39 -7.67
N PRO A 364 -3.27 2.15 -8.78
CA PRO A 364 -4.02 3.39 -8.99
C PRO A 364 -5.48 3.11 -9.37
N TYR A 365 -6.42 3.70 -8.63
CA TYR A 365 -7.86 3.45 -8.73
C TYR A 365 -8.40 3.52 -10.17
N GLY A 366 -7.97 4.54 -10.92
CA GLY A 366 -8.40 4.72 -12.32
C GLY A 366 -8.04 3.52 -13.22
N PHE A 367 -6.90 2.88 -13.01
CA PHE A 367 -6.48 1.71 -13.77
C PHE A 367 -7.04 0.41 -13.19
N CYS A 368 -7.05 0.28 -11.88
CA CYS A 368 -7.36 -1.00 -11.24
C CYS A 368 -8.87 -1.26 -11.06
N LEU A 369 -9.69 -0.22 -10.85
CA LEU A 369 -11.10 -0.40 -10.51
C LEU A 369 -12.06 0.40 -11.38
N ALA A 370 -11.68 1.57 -11.86
CA ALA A 370 -12.54 2.44 -12.66
C ALA A 370 -11.90 2.86 -14.01
N PRO A 371 -11.52 1.90 -14.90
CA PRO A 371 -10.85 2.24 -16.15
C PRO A 371 -11.78 2.86 -17.18
N VAL A 372 -13.09 2.63 -17.08
CA VAL A 372 -14.10 3.06 -18.06
C VAL A 372 -14.86 4.27 -17.54
N GLY A 373 -14.83 5.36 -18.31
CA GLY A 373 -15.62 6.57 -18.02
C GLY A 373 -17.11 6.40 -18.29
N ALA A 374 -17.91 7.40 -17.89
CA ALA A 374 -19.36 7.40 -18.08
C ALA A 374 -19.84 7.31 -19.53
N ASP A 375 -18.98 7.63 -20.49
CA ASP A 375 -19.22 7.51 -21.94
C ASP A 375 -18.89 6.12 -22.51
N GLY A 376 -18.46 5.18 -21.65
CA GLY A 376 -18.04 3.85 -22.06
C GLY A 376 -16.63 3.78 -22.65
N THR A 377 -15.86 4.89 -22.61
CA THR A 377 -14.48 4.92 -23.10
C THR A 377 -13.53 4.53 -21.97
N GLU A 378 -12.58 3.65 -22.26
CA GLU A 378 -11.53 3.28 -21.32
C GLU A 378 -10.50 4.41 -21.24
N THR A 379 -10.46 5.10 -20.09
CA THR A 379 -9.60 6.28 -19.87
C THR A 379 -8.19 5.86 -19.47
N TYR A 380 -8.06 4.81 -18.65
CA TYR A 380 -6.78 4.34 -18.14
C TYR A 380 -6.56 2.89 -18.55
N SER A 381 -5.83 2.66 -19.63
CA SER A 381 -5.63 1.34 -20.24
C SER A 381 -4.18 0.87 -20.25
N SER A 382 -3.27 1.65 -19.65
CA SER A 382 -1.85 1.30 -19.54
C SER A 382 -1.27 1.65 -18.18
N TRP A 383 -0.25 0.90 -17.75
CA TRP A 383 0.41 1.06 -16.46
C TRP A 383 1.89 0.71 -16.53
N GLY A 384 2.70 1.40 -15.70
CA GLY A 384 4.12 1.14 -15.56
C GLY A 384 4.99 1.98 -16.51
N HIS A 385 6.29 1.70 -16.52
CA HIS A 385 7.29 2.52 -17.19
C HIS A 385 7.19 2.59 -18.73
N ASN A 386 6.48 1.64 -19.35
CA ASN A 386 6.19 1.64 -20.79
C ASN A 386 4.75 2.09 -21.11
N ALA A 387 4.03 2.61 -20.11
CA ALA A 387 2.66 3.09 -20.32
C ALA A 387 2.62 4.29 -21.25
N ASP A 388 1.50 4.44 -21.95
CA ASP A 388 1.19 5.70 -22.64
C ASP A 388 0.76 6.75 -21.60
N PRO A 389 1.48 7.88 -21.50
CA PRO A 389 1.12 8.94 -20.56
C PRO A 389 -0.30 9.50 -20.76
N ALA A 390 -0.88 9.37 -21.96
CA ALA A 390 -2.24 9.80 -22.24
C ALA A 390 -3.32 8.85 -21.67
N TYR A 391 -2.96 7.60 -21.39
CA TYR A 391 -3.84 6.53 -20.93
C TYR A 391 -3.33 5.86 -19.65
N SER A 392 -2.54 6.55 -18.86
CA SER A 392 -2.06 6.10 -17.54
C SER A 392 -2.35 7.13 -16.47
N VAL A 393 -2.50 6.66 -15.23
CA VAL A 393 -2.63 7.56 -14.09
C VAL A 393 -1.27 8.20 -13.84
N PRO A 394 -1.18 9.55 -13.81
CA PRO A 394 0.10 10.24 -13.62
C PRO A 394 0.79 9.82 -12.30
N ASP A 395 2.11 9.64 -12.35
CA ASP A 395 2.99 9.33 -11.21
C ASP A 395 2.64 8.06 -10.42
N ALA A 396 1.75 7.21 -10.95
CA ALA A 396 1.28 5.99 -10.29
C ALA A 396 1.84 4.72 -10.96
N ASN A 397 3.15 4.67 -11.13
CA ASN A 397 3.92 3.59 -11.74
C ASN A 397 4.45 2.58 -10.69
N GLU A 398 5.44 1.80 -11.05
CA GLU A 398 6.08 0.79 -10.21
C GLU A 398 6.69 1.39 -8.94
N GLU A 399 7.31 2.55 -9.06
CA GLU A 399 7.91 3.27 -7.93
C GLU A 399 6.84 3.64 -6.88
N TYR A 400 5.70 4.13 -7.34
CA TYR A 400 4.56 4.46 -6.49
C TYR A 400 4.08 3.24 -5.70
N VAL A 401 3.87 2.10 -6.38
CA VAL A 401 3.39 0.85 -5.76
C VAL A 401 4.37 0.35 -4.68
N ILE A 402 5.67 0.33 -4.97
CA ILE A 402 6.69 -0.08 -3.99
C ILE A 402 6.63 0.83 -2.76
N LYS A 403 6.66 2.15 -2.97
CA LYS A 403 6.65 3.14 -1.88
C LYS A 403 5.37 3.06 -1.05
N LEU A 404 4.22 2.83 -1.71
CA LEU A 404 2.93 2.70 -1.04
C LEU A 404 2.92 1.52 -0.06
N LEU A 405 3.27 0.33 -0.51
CA LEU A 405 3.29 -0.88 0.32
C LEU A 405 4.40 -0.83 1.39
N TYR A 406 5.51 -0.19 1.08
CA TYR A 406 6.61 -0.05 2.04
C TYR A 406 6.26 0.82 3.25
N LYS A 407 5.35 1.80 3.12
CA LYS A 407 4.82 2.55 4.26
C LYS A 407 4.15 1.63 5.29
N LEU A 408 3.37 0.64 4.83
CA LEU A 408 2.76 -0.37 5.71
C LEU A 408 3.83 -1.25 6.38
N ARG A 409 4.84 -1.69 5.62
CA ARG A 409 5.97 -2.44 6.16
C ARG A 409 6.61 -1.69 7.33
N LYS A 410 6.99 -0.44 7.14
CA LYS A 410 7.64 0.38 8.18
C LYS A 410 6.77 0.60 9.40
N LYS A 411 5.49 0.93 9.18
CA LYS A 411 4.59 1.25 10.30
C LYS A 411 4.15 0.03 11.09
N TYR A 412 3.91 -1.10 10.44
CA TYR A 412 3.29 -2.26 11.05
C TYR A 412 4.19 -3.51 11.07
N ILE A 413 4.64 -3.97 9.90
CA ILE A 413 5.36 -5.26 9.79
C ILE A 413 6.66 -5.24 10.59
N GLU A 414 7.47 -4.20 10.48
CA GLU A 414 8.73 -4.07 11.23
C GLU A 414 8.50 -3.91 12.75
N GLN A 415 7.33 -3.41 13.14
CA GLN A 415 6.93 -3.30 14.54
C GLN A 415 6.31 -4.60 15.10
N GLY A 416 6.24 -5.66 14.31
CA GLY A 416 5.65 -6.94 14.71
C GLY A 416 4.12 -6.96 14.71
N ILE A 417 3.48 -5.94 14.14
CA ILE A 417 2.03 -5.83 14.00
C ILE A 417 1.64 -6.42 12.65
N PRO A 418 0.87 -7.53 12.59
CA PRO A 418 0.41 -8.07 11.32
C PRO A 418 -0.48 -7.07 10.57
N CYS A 419 -0.24 -6.96 9.26
CA CYS A 419 -1.05 -6.15 8.36
C CYS A 419 -1.31 -6.94 7.08
N TYR A 420 -2.51 -6.87 6.52
CA TYR A 420 -2.87 -7.56 5.28
C TYR A 420 -3.72 -6.69 4.38
N LEU A 421 -3.64 -6.97 3.07
CA LEU A 421 -4.59 -6.42 2.11
C LEU A 421 -5.81 -7.34 2.08
N GLY A 422 -6.92 -6.89 2.70
CA GLY A 422 -8.21 -7.62 2.70
C GLY A 422 -8.79 -7.70 1.30
N GLU A 423 -8.54 -6.66 0.49
CA GLU A 423 -8.88 -6.61 -0.91
C GLU A 423 -7.78 -5.93 -1.73
N TYR A 424 -7.54 -6.49 -2.89
CA TYR A 424 -6.78 -5.88 -3.98
C TYR A 424 -7.24 -6.49 -5.30
N GLY A 425 -6.94 -5.84 -6.38
CA GLY A 425 -7.25 -6.39 -7.69
C GLY A 425 -6.99 -5.40 -8.81
N CYS A 426 -7.23 -5.86 -10.02
CA CYS A 426 -7.33 -5.04 -11.21
C CYS A 426 -8.36 -5.70 -12.12
N VAL A 427 -9.40 -4.96 -12.45
CA VAL A 427 -10.50 -5.43 -13.28
C VAL A 427 -10.04 -5.83 -14.69
N VAL A 428 -10.80 -6.67 -15.35
CA VAL A 428 -10.56 -7.01 -16.76
C VAL A 428 -10.83 -5.79 -17.63
N HIS A 429 -9.84 -5.44 -18.45
CA HIS A 429 -9.93 -4.33 -19.39
C HIS A 429 -10.57 -4.72 -20.72
N THR A 430 -10.92 -3.72 -21.54
CA THR A 430 -11.67 -3.92 -22.77
C THR A 430 -10.83 -4.41 -23.97
N THR A 431 -9.50 -4.22 -23.91
CA THR A 431 -8.58 -4.61 -24.99
C THR A 431 -7.49 -5.59 -24.55
N ASP A 432 -6.99 -6.39 -25.47
CA ASP A 432 -5.88 -7.33 -25.19
C ASP A 432 -4.63 -6.61 -24.71
N ASN A 433 -4.33 -5.41 -25.25
CA ASN A 433 -3.15 -4.64 -24.82
C ASN A 433 -3.30 -4.13 -23.39
N ALA A 434 -4.49 -3.62 -23.03
CA ALA A 434 -4.78 -3.17 -21.66
C ALA A 434 -4.74 -4.35 -20.67
N ASN A 435 -5.25 -5.52 -21.07
CA ASN A 435 -5.15 -6.74 -20.26
C ASN A 435 -3.70 -7.25 -20.13
N ALA A 436 -2.82 -7.00 -21.08
CA ALA A 436 -1.39 -7.27 -20.91
C ALA A 436 -0.78 -6.38 -19.81
N PHE A 437 -1.13 -5.07 -19.78
CA PHE A 437 -0.73 -4.18 -18.68
C PHE A 437 -1.34 -4.60 -17.35
N ARG A 438 -2.61 -5.04 -17.31
CA ARG A 438 -3.25 -5.59 -16.11
C ARG A 438 -2.48 -6.77 -15.55
N LYS A 439 -2.09 -7.74 -16.38
CA LYS A 439 -1.30 -8.90 -15.93
C LYS A 439 0.06 -8.48 -15.40
N TYR A 440 0.73 -7.57 -16.07
CA TYR A 440 2.00 -7.00 -15.61
C TYR A 440 1.86 -6.30 -14.24
N TYR A 441 0.82 -5.47 -14.08
CA TYR A 441 0.49 -4.82 -12.81
C TYR A 441 0.30 -5.84 -11.70
N LEU A 442 -0.56 -6.84 -11.90
CA LEU A 442 -0.86 -7.86 -10.88
C LEU A 442 0.41 -8.64 -10.45
N GLU A 443 1.28 -9.01 -11.41
CA GLU A 443 2.54 -9.69 -11.08
C GLU A 443 3.46 -8.77 -10.26
N PHE A 444 3.60 -7.52 -10.68
CA PHE A 444 4.46 -6.54 -10.02
C PHE A 444 3.95 -6.18 -8.63
N PHE A 445 2.66 -5.90 -8.50
CA PHE A 445 2.01 -5.56 -7.23
C PHE A 445 2.15 -6.70 -6.21
N CYS A 446 1.88 -7.92 -6.62
CA CYS A 446 2.07 -9.10 -5.78
C CYS A 446 3.53 -9.25 -5.31
N ARG A 447 4.52 -8.96 -6.18
CA ARG A 447 5.92 -9.00 -5.80
C ARG A 447 6.30 -7.89 -4.83
N ALA A 448 5.74 -6.69 -5.00
CA ALA A 448 5.94 -5.57 -4.09
C ALA A 448 5.37 -5.87 -2.69
N ALA A 449 4.20 -6.51 -2.61
CA ALA A 449 3.63 -6.96 -1.34
C ALA A 449 4.47 -8.05 -0.66
N TYR A 450 5.02 -8.99 -1.42
CA TYR A 450 5.99 -9.97 -0.89
C TYR A 450 7.20 -9.27 -0.26
N MET A 451 7.79 -8.29 -0.95
CA MET A 451 8.91 -7.50 -0.42
C MET A 451 8.53 -6.74 0.86
N ALA A 452 7.32 -6.21 0.91
CA ALA A 452 6.81 -5.51 2.10
C ALA A 452 6.42 -6.45 3.24
N GLY A 453 6.34 -7.77 3.02
CA GLY A 453 5.91 -8.76 4.00
C GLY A 453 4.41 -8.72 4.29
N ILE A 454 3.59 -8.36 3.30
CA ILE A 454 2.14 -8.17 3.43
C ILE A 454 1.41 -9.28 2.66
N PRO A 455 0.62 -10.13 3.34
CA PRO A 455 -0.26 -11.08 2.68
C PRO A 455 -1.45 -10.34 2.07
N MET A 456 -2.02 -10.88 0.99
CA MET A 456 -3.06 -10.21 0.24
C MET A 456 -4.11 -11.17 -0.28
N LEU A 457 -5.36 -10.68 -0.35
CA LEU A 457 -6.51 -11.42 -0.80
C LEU A 457 -7.12 -10.74 -2.02
N VAL A 458 -7.05 -11.41 -3.18
CA VAL A 458 -7.61 -10.86 -4.42
C VAL A 458 -9.14 -10.79 -4.34
N TRP A 459 -9.71 -9.69 -4.82
CA TRP A 459 -11.16 -9.58 -4.96
C TRP A 459 -11.63 -10.40 -6.16
N ASP A 460 -12.63 -11.24 -5.93
CA ASP A 460 -13.33 -12.02 -6.94
C ASP A 460 -14.84 -11.92 -6.68
N ASN A 461 -15.58 -11.41 -7.64
CA ASN A 461 -17.02 -11.19 -7.54
C ASN A 461 -17.83 -12.06 -8.51
N ASN A 462 -17.22 -13.12 -9.03
CA ASN A 462 -17.81 -14.05 -10.01
C ASN A 462 -18.30 -13.39 -11.31
N SER A 463 -17.86 -12.15 -11.61
CA SER A 463 -18.26 -11.44 -12.82
C SER A 463 -17.22 -11.63 -13.93
N VAL A 464 -17.56 -12.46 -14.91
CA VAL A 464 -16.65 -12.86 -16.01
C VAL A 464 -16.72 -11.94 -17.23
N SER A 465 -17.73 -11.09 -17.32
CA SER A 465 -17.92 -10.19 -18.47
C SER A 465 -18.18 -8.76 -18.02
N CYS A 466 -17.36 -7.84 -18.51
CA CYS A 466 -17.60 -6.42 -18.37
C CYS A 466 -18.79 -6.02 -19.27
N GLY A 467 -19.97 -5.91 -18.68
CA GLY A 467 -21.09 -5.21 -19.30
C GLY A 467 -20.74 -3.73 -19.41
N THR A 468 -21.08 -3.12 -20.51
CA THR A 468 -21.04 -1.67 -20.67
C THR A 468 -21.95 -1.03 -19.63
N VAL A 469 -21.41 -0.10 -18.84
CA VAL A 469 -22.13 0.83 -17.96
C VAL A 469 -22.59 0.25 -16.61
N ASN A 470 -22.15 0.88 -15.55
CA ASN A 470 -22.50 0.68 -14.13
C ASN A 470 -21.97 -0.61 -13.49
N GLY A 471 -20.93 -0.47 -12.70
CA GLY A 471 -20.35 -1.54 -11.91
C GLY A 471 -19.54 -2.51 -12.76
N ASN A 472 -18.59 -1.97 -13.49
CA ASN A 472 -17.67 -2.73 -14.34
C ASN A 472 -16.58 -3.43 -13.55
N GLU A 473 -16.85 -3.80 -12.33
CA GLU A 473 -15.96 -4.59 -11.51
C GLU A 473 -15.94 -6.05 -11.99
N CYS A 474 -15.39 -6.26 -13.19
CA CYS A 474 -15.16 -7.61 -13.68
C CYS A 474 -13.90 -8.17 -13.06
N SER A 475 -14.07 -8.87 -11.98
CA SER A 475 -13.01 -9.51 -11.23
C SER A 475 -13.42 -10.93 -10.93
N SER A 476 -13.12 -11.86 -11.85
CA SER A 476 -13.43 -13.27 -11.62
C SER A 476 -12.27 -14.15 -12.09
N TYR A 477 -11.87 -15.03 -11.21
CA TYR A 477 -10.78 -15.98 -11.42
C TYR A 477 -11.25 -17.42 -11.25
N PHE A 478 -12.30 -17.62 -10.43
CA PHE A 478 -12.89 -18.92 -10.18
C PHE A 478 -14.41 -18.86 -10.31
N ASP A 479 -15.01 -19.90 -10.82
CA ASP A 479 -16.45 -20.14 -10.68
C ASP A 479 -16.77 -20.44 -9.20
N HIS A 480 -17.59 -19.64 -8.56
CA HIS A 480 -17.83 -19.73 -7.11
C HIS A 480 -18.61 -20.98 -6.68
N SER A 481 -19.19 -21.74 -7.60
CA SER A 481 -19.85 -23.02 -7.29
C SER A 481 -18.91 -24.20 -7.42
N THR A 482 -18.08 -24.23 -8.48
CA THR A 482 -17.28 -25.40 -8.83
C THR A 482 -15.78 -25.24 -8.55
N GLY A 483 -15.31 -24.01 -8.39
CA GLY A 483 -13.88 -23.69 -8.25
C GLY A 483 -13.06 -23.94 -9.53
N ALA A 484 -13.71 -24.08 -10.66
CA ALA A 484 -13.02 -24.09 -11.95
C ALA A 484 -12.49 -22.69 -12.26
N PHE A 485 -11.31 -22.62 -12.89
CA PHE A 485 -10.82 -21.34 -13.40
C PHE A 485 -11.75 -20.79 -14.47
N VAL A 486 -12.05 -19.50 -14.38
CA VAL A 486 -12.81 -18.73 -15.37
C VAL A 486 -11.99 -17.58 -15.92
N ALA A 487 -12.42 -17.00 -17.02
CA ALA A 487 -11.71 -15.92 -17.71
C ALA A 487 -10.22 -16.27 -17.91
N ASP A 488 -9.32 -15.44 -17.45
CA ASP A 488 -7.87 -15.68 -17.49
C ASP A 488 -7.30 -16.25 -16.17
N GLY A 489 -8.16 -16.71 -15.25
CA GLY A 489 -7.77 -17.22 -13.93
C GLY A 489 -6.71 -18.31 -13.96
N ALA A 490 -6.77 -19.21 -14.95
CA ALA A 490 -5.77 -20.28 -15.11
C ALA A 490 -4.34 -19.75 -15.38
N GLU A 491 -4.19 -18.55 -15.92
CA GLU A 491 -2.91 -17.89 -16.17
C GLU A 491 -2.52 -16.98 -15.01
N VAL A 492 -3.45 -16.15 -14.56
CA VAL A 492 -3.19 -15.04 -13.64
C VAL A 492 -3.02 -15.53 -12.19
N VAL A 493 -3.81 -16.50 -11.74
CA VAL A 493 -3.73 -16.98 -10.35
C VAL A 493 -2.38 -17.65 -10.03
N PRO A 494 -1.85 -18.59 -10.82
CA PRO A 494 -0.52 -19.14 -10.55
C PRO A 494 0.60 -18.09 -10.60
N MET A 495 0.46 -17.07 -11.45
CA MET A 495 1.40 -15.95 -11.55
C MET A 495 1.37 -15.11 -10.28
N MET A 496 0.19 -14.70 -9.77
CA MET A 496 0.04 -13.94 -8.53
C MET A 496 0.60 -14.72 -7.34
N ILE A 497 0.27 -16.02 -7.22
CA ILE A 497 0.77 -16.87 -6.14
C ILE A 497 2.30 -16.96 -6.20
N LYS A 498 2.88 -17.20 -7.38
CA LYS A 498 4.33 -17.21 -7.56
C LYS A 498 4.96 -15.89 -7.11
N ALA A 499 4.38 -14.75 -7.50
CA ALA A 499 4.89 -13.44 -7.14
C ALA A 499 4.87 -13.19 -5.63
N CYS A 500 3.82 -13.66 -4.92
CA CYS A 500 3.65 -13.53 -3.47
C CYS A 500 4.45 -14.53 -2.63
N THR A 501 4.96 -15.62 -3.21
CA THR A 501 5.50 -16.74 -2.41
C THR A 501 6.88 -17.20 -2.81
N SER A 502 7.35 -16.85 -4.01
CA SER A 502 8.63 -17.32 -4.51
C SER A 502 9.80 -16.75 -3.72
N THR A 503 10.62 -17.66 -3.19
CA THR A 503 11.92 -17.36 -2.57
C THR A 503 13.09 -17.49 -3.55
N ASP A 504 12.81 -17.78 -4.83
CA ASP A 504 13.83 -17.87 -5.88
C ASP A 504 14.45 -16.48 -6.12
N SER A 505 15.72 -16.35 -5.83
CA SER A 505 16.46 -15.09 -6.00
C SER A 505 16.58 -14.64 -7.46
N SER A 506 16.41 -15.54 -8.41
CA SER A 506 16.37 -15.21 -9.84
C SER A 506 15.03 -14.64 -10.29
N TYR A 507 13.99 -14.77 -9.48
CA TYR A 507 12.67 -14.19 -9.71
C TYR A 507 12.49 -12.92 -8.88
N TRP A 508 12.97 -11.82 -9.42
CA TRP A 508 12.98 -10.52 -8.76
C TRP A 508 12.36 -9.43 -9.65
N PHE A 509 12.36 -8.19 -9.19
CA PHE A 509 11.73 -7.07 -9.88
C PHE A 509 12.26 -6.81 -11.29
N ASP A 510 13.56 -6.94 -11.53
CA ASP A 510 14.17 -6.80 -12.85
C ASP A 510 13.61 -7.81 -13.87
N THR A 511 13.38 -9.05 -13.42
CA THR A 511 12.74 -10.09 -14.24
C THR A 511 11.30 -9.74 -14.59
N ILE A 512 10.55 -9.13 -13.65
CA ILE A 512 9.16 -8.70 -13.89
C ILE A 512 9.16 -7.42 -14.75
N TRP A 513 10.01 -6.47 -14.44
CA TRP A 513 10.19 -5.22 -15.17
C TRP A 513 10.42 -5.44 -16.66
N SER A 514 11.28 -6.39 -16.99
CA SER A 514 11.58 -6.74 -18.39
C SER A 514 10.39 -7.26 -19.19
N LYS A 515 9.28 -7.63 -18.52
CA LYS A 515 8.03 -8.11 -19.14
C LYS A 515 7.02 -6.98 -19.39
N SER A 516 7.32 -5.74 -18.99
CA SER A 516 6.38 -4.64 -19.17
C SER A 516 5.92 -4.55 -20.62
N PRO A 517 4.61 -4.55 -20.88
CA PRO A 517 4.08 -4.39 -22.23
C PRO A 517 4.50 -3.04 -22.83
N THR A 518 4.47 -2.96 -24.15
CA THR A 518 4.60 -1.70 -24.87
C THR A 518 3.25 -1.32 -25.47
N VAL A 519 3.00 -0.03 -25.57
CA VAL A 519 1.82 0.48 -26.25
C VAL A 519 1.87 0.06 -27.73
N LYS A 520 0.78 -0.49 -28.25
CA LYS A 520 0.66 -0.93 -29.65
C LYS A 520 -0.12 0.07 -30.47
#